data_48b232c2cb42492ff40e08aeef19286f
#
_entry.id   48b232c2cb42492ff40e08aeef19286f
#
_cell.length_a   1.000
_cell.length_b   1.000
_cell.length_c   1.000
_cell.angle_alpha   90.00
_cell.angle_beta   90.00
_cell.angle_gamma   90.00
#
_symmetry.space_group_name_H-M   'P 1'
#
loop_
_entity.id
_entity.type
_entity.pdbx_description
1 polymer ?
#
loop_
_entity_poly.entity_id
_entity_poly.type
_entity_poly.pdbx_seq_one_letter_code
_entity_poly.pdbx_strand_id
1 'polypeptide(L)'
;MMRLLRPPPSGDALATAIMSQAGSKGRLAVEKNIGAFLDLQVPGTRLVIGDGPQRAELAARHPEVKFAGYRHGDELANMVGSADVLVFPSLTDTFGLAMIEALACGVPVAAFPVPGPIDVIEQGVTGVLHEDLAVAVRSALKLDRSVCAQHATAFTWDAATEQFLTGLEPIPQALRATLAVRRSSVIIARMFARKHVRSLSD
;
A
#
# COMPACT_ATOMS: atom_id res chain seq x y z
N MET A 1 -19.39 1.27 -13.61
CA MET A 1 -20.00 -0.06 -13.86
C MET A 1 -19.50 -1.00 -12.77
N MET A 2 -20.32 -1.25 -11.77
CA MET A 2 -19.98 -2.08 -10.62
C MET A 2 -19.83 -3.54 -11.10
N ARG A 3 -18.58 -4.03 -11.16
CA ARG A 3 -18.33 -5.43 -11.52
C ARG A 3 -18.91 -6.30 -10.41
N LEU A 4 -19.74 -7.29 -10.78
CA LEU A 4 -20.27 -8.26 -9.82
C LEU A 4 -19.09 -8.88 -9.04
N LEU A 5 -19.07 -8.68 -7.74
CA LEU A 5 -18.08 -9.29 -6.85
C LEU A 5 -18.19 -10.81 -7.01
N ARG A 6 -17.06 -11.46 -7.26
CA ARG A 6 -17.01 -12.91 -7.32
C ARG A 6 -17.37 -13.47 -5.94
N PRO A 7 -18.26 -14.46 -5.82
CA PRO A 7 -18.53 -15.10 -4.53
C PRO A 7 -17.26 -15.76 -4.00
N PRO A 8 -17.13 -15.90 -2.67
CA PRO A 8 -16.00 -16.59 -2.07
C PRO A 8 -15.91 -18.04 -2.65
N PRO A 9 -14.70 -18.61 -2.76
CA PRO A 9 -14.52 -19.96 -3.21
C PRO A 9 -15.26 -20.93 -2.29
N SER A 10 -16.04 -21.85 -2.85
CA SER A 10 -16.79 -22.85 -2.11
C SER A 10 -15.87 -24.02 -1.77
N GLY A 11 -15.64 -24.26 -0.48
CA GLY A 11 -15.00 -25.47 0.05
C GLY A 11 -13.58 -25.71 -0.50
N ASP A 12 -13.39 -26.83 -1.23
CA ASP A 12 -12.09 -27.24 -1.78
C ASP A 12 -11.69 -26.56 -3.09
N ALA A 13 -12.40 -25.50 -3.51
CA ALA A 13 -12.05 -24.77 -4.73
C ALA A 13 -10.66 -24.13 -4.60
N LEU A 14 -9.83 -24.29 -5.64
CA LEU A 14 -8.51 -23.67 -5.70
C LEU A 14 -8.64 -22.15 -5.69
N ALA A 15 -8.23 -21.55 -4.58
CA ALA A 15 -8.23 -20.09 -4.42
C ALA A 15 -7.07 -19.44 -5.19
N THR A 16 -7.27 -18.21 -5.66
CA THR A 16 -6.20 -17.41 -6.23
C THR A 16 -5.68 -16.45 -5.16
N ALA A 17 -4.51 -16.75 -4.64
CA ALA A 17 -3.79 -15.83 -3.77
C ALA A 17 -2.93 -14.91 -4.64
N ILE A 18 -3.05 -13.61 -4.41
CA ILE A 18 -2.30 -12.59 -5.13
C ILE A 18 -1.40 -11.82 -4.18
N MET A 19 -0.21 -11.49 -4.63
CA MET A 19 0.61 -10.46 -4.05
C MET A 19 0.74 -9.33 -5.06
N SER A 20 0.35 -8.13 -4.68
CA SER A 20 0.46 -6.95 -5.53
C SER A 20 1.39 -5.92 -4.88
N GLN A 21 2.15 -5.23 -5.72
CA GLN A 21 2.96 -4.09 -5.34
C GLN A 21 2.35 -2.85 -5.99
N ALA A 22 1.68 -2.03 -5.19
CA ALA A 22 1.02 -0.81 -5.65
C ALA A 22 2.01 0.25 -6.14
N GLY A 23 1.61 0.96 -7.18
CA GLY A 23 2.30 2.14 -7.70
C GLY A 23 3.44 1.83 -8.67
N SER A 24 3.90 2.89 -9.38
CA SER A 24 4.91 2.84 -10.45
C SER A 24 6.31 2.39 -10.01
N LYS A 25 6.50 2.11 -8.73
CA LYS A 25 7.77 1.68 -8.13
C LYS A 25 7.63 0.46 -7.22
N GLY A 26 6.54 -0.30 -7.32
CA GLY A 26 6.38 -1.55 -6.59
C GLY A 26 7.49 -2.53 -6.95
N ARG A 27 8.52 -2.63 -6.09
CA ARG A 27 9.69 -3.45 -6.36
C ARG A 27 9.57 -4.81 -5.69
N LEU A 28 9.83 -5.87 -6.44
CA LEU A 28 10.13 -7.17 -5.88
C LEU A 28 11.53 -7.11 -5.26
N ALA A 29 11.59 -6.79 -3.98
CA ALA A 29 12.80 -6.54 -3.22
C ALA A 29 12.75 -7.26 -1.86
N VAL A 30 13.90 -7.45 -1.25
CA VAL A 30 14.07 -8.26 -0.03
C VAL A 30 13.18 -7.79 1.11
N GLU A 31 13.04 -6.47 1.28
CA GLU A 31 12.23 -5.85 2.33
C GLU A 31 10.73 -6.18 2.23
N LYS A 32 10.27 -6.62 1.05
CA LYS A 32 8.87 -7.02 0.83
C LYS A 32 8.58 -8.46 1.24
N ASN A 33 9.60 -9.20 1.67
CA ASN A 33 9.47 -10.55 2.21
C ASN A 33 8.67 -11.51 1.30
N ILE A 34 8.91 -11.40 -0.02
CA ILE A 34 8.18 -12.13 -1.05
C ILE A 34 8.29 -13.64 -0.86
N GLY A 35 9.45 -14.11 -0.35
CA GLY A 35 9.69 -15.52 -0.04
C GLY A 35 8.59 -16.10 0.85
N ALA A 36 8.17 -15.38 1.89
CA ALA A 36 7.12 -15.86 2.79
C ALA A 36 5.77 -16.13 2.07
N PHE A 37 5.46 -15.39 1.00
CA PHE A 37 4.30 -15.68 0.15
C PHE A 37 4.55 -16.90 -0.76
N LEU A 38 5.73 -17.00 -1.34
CA LEU A 38 6.07 -18.06 -2.29
C LEU A 38 6.16 -19.43 -1.60
N ASP A 39 6.62 -19.47 -0.35
CA ASP A 39 6.78 -20.70 0.45
C ASP A 39 5.46 -21.16 1.10
N LEU A 40 4.34 -20.41 0.94
CA LEU A 40 3.06 -20.76 1.53
C LEU A 40 2.57 -22.14 1.08
N GLN A 41 2.26 -22.99 2.04
CA GLN A 41 1.64 -24.29 1.82
C GLN A 41 0.11 -24.15 1.88
N VAL A 42 -0.46 -23.45 0.88
CA VAL A 42 -1.90 -23.30 0.69
C VAL A 42 -2.29 -23.75 -0.71
N PRO A 43 -3.39 -24.49 -0.87
CA PRO A 43 -3.85 -24.91 -2.19
C PRO A 43 -4.31 -23.70 -3.01
N GLY A 44 -4.00 -23.71 -4.30
CA GLY A 44 -4.47 -22.66 -5.20
C GLY A 44 -3.41 -22.11 -6.15
N THR A 45 -3.81 -21.11 -6.92
CA THR A 45 -2.91 -20.38 -7.83
C THR A 45 -2.26 -19.21 -7.09
N ARG A 46 -0.95 -19.08 -7.21
CA ARG A 46 -0.20 -17.94 -6.73
C ARG A 46 0.13 -17.00 -7.89
N LEU A 47 -0.18 -15.71 -7.71
CA LEU A 47 0.05 -14.67 -8.70
C LEU A 47 0.82 -13.50 -8.06
N VAL A 48 1.93 -13.13 -8.66
CA VAL A 48 2.73 -11.98 -8.26
C VAL A 48 2.61 -10.89 -9.30
N ILE A 49 2.13 -9.71 -8.89
CA ILE A 49 2.08 -8.50 -9.74
C ILE A 49 3.16 -7.53 -9.26
N GLY A 50 3.99 -7.12 -10.15
CA GLY A 50 5.12 -6.22 -9.90
C GLY A 50 6.37 -6.70 -10.59
N ASP A 51 7.42 -5.88 -10.51
CA ASP A 51 8.73 -6.19 -11.09
C ASP A 51 9.84 -5.74 -10.13
N GLY A 52 11.05 -6.22 -10.36
CA GLY A 52 12.18 -5.82 -9.55
C GLY A 52 13.37 -6.76 -9.65
N PRO A 53 14.46 -6.44 -8.95
CA PRO A 53 15.72 -7.17 -9.09
C PRO A 53 15.62 -8.67 -8.75
N GLN A 54 14.70 -9.05 -7.87
CA GLN A 54 14.54 -10.46 -7.45
C GLN A 54 13.64 -11.28 -8.38
N ARG A 55 12.94 -10.66 -9.36
CA ARG A 55 11.94 -11.35 -10.18
C ARG A 55 12.49 -12.57 -10.91
N ALA A 56 13.65 -12.43 -11.57
CA ALA A 56 14.22 -13.52 -12.37
C ALA A 56 14.63 -14.71 -11.48
N GLU A 57 15.26 -14.44 -10.35
CA GLU A 57 15.64 -15.44 -9.38
C GLU A 57 14.43 -16.15 -8.79
N LEU A 58 13.43 -15.40 -8.33
CA LEU A 58 12.22 -15.95 -7.72
C LEU A 58 11.39 -16.76 -8.72
N ALA A 59 11.29 -16.30 -9.96
CA ALA A 59 10.58 -17.04 -11.01
C ALA A 59 11.30 -18.37 -11.36
N ALA A 60 12.62 -18.40 -11.33
CA ALA A 60 13.37 -19.61 -11.55
C ALA A 60 13.23 -20.64 -10.40
N ARG A 61 13.11 -20.15 -9.16
CA ARG A 61 12.94 -21.00 -7.97
C ARG A 61 11.50 -21.49 -7.77
N HIS A 62 10.51 -20.73 -8.28
CA HIS A 62 9.08 -21.02 -8.12
C HIS A 62 8.38 -21.03 -9.49
N PRO A 63 8.65 -22.02 -10.36
CA PRO A 63 8.08 -22.08 -11.71
C PRO A 63 6.56 -22.27 -11.74
N GLU A 64 5.97 -22.74 -10.63
CA GLU A 64 4.53 -22.89 -10.46
C GLU A 64 3.81 -21.55 -10.19
N VAL A 65 4.54 -20.47 -9.83
CA VAL A 65 3.99 -19.15 -9.52
C VAL A 65 3.92 -18.29 -10.78
N LYS A 66 2.82 -17.60 -10.98
CA LYS A 66 2.63 -16.68 -12.11
C LYS A 66 3.17 -15.30 -11.77
N PHE A 67 4.19 -14.84 -12.50
CA PHE A 67 4.74 -13.49 -12.38
C PHE A 67 4.23 -12.61 -13.52
N ALA A 68 3.27 -11.74 -13.23
CA ALA A 68 2.61 -10.91 -14.23
C ALA A 68 3.42 -9.67 -14.66
N GLY A 69 4.47 -9.29 -13.91
CA GLY A 69 5.18 -8.03 -14.13
C GLY A 69 4.36 -6.81 -13.71
N TYR A 70 4.79 -5.61 -14.13
CA TYR A 70 4.05 -4.39 -13.83
C TYR A 70 2.69 -4.37 -14.52
N ARG A 71 1.67 -3.91 -13.79
CA ARG A 71 0.31 -3.65 -14.28
C ARG A 71 -0.18 -2.32 -13.72
N HIS A 72 -1.05 -1.65 -14.46
CA HIS A 72 -1.56 -0.33 -14.11
C HIS A 72 -3.04 -0.18 -14.46
N GLY A 73 -3.70 0.80 -13.81
CA GLY A 73 -5.08 1.17 -14.12
C GLY A 73 -6.05 -0.01 -14.09
N ASP A 74 -6.91 -0.11 -15.08
CA ASP A 74 -7.96 -1.13 -15.15
C ASP A 74 -7.40 -2.56 -15.27
N GLU A 75 -6.22 -2.72 -15.89
CA GLU A 75 -5.59 -4.04 -15.98
C GLU A 75 -5.19 -4.54 -14.60
N LEU A 76 -4.57 -3.69 -13.77
CA LEU A 76 -4.23 -4.00 -12.39
C LEU A 76 -5.48 -4.30 -11.57
N ALA A 77 -6.48 -3.42 -11.63
CA ALA A 77 -7.72 -3.58 -10.88
C ALA A 77 -8.47 -4.88 -11.26
N ASN A 78 -8.50 -5.22 -12.56
CA ASN A 78 -9.10 -6.45 -13.05
C ASN A 78 -8.35 -7.69 -12.55
N MET A 79 -7.02 -7.63 -12.56
CA MET A 79 -6.18 -8.73 -12.12
C MET A 79 -6.28 -8.93 -10.61
N VAL A 80 -6.21 -7.86 -9.81
CA VAL A 80 -6.41 -7.90 -8.36
C VAL A 80 -7.83 -8.40 -8.04
N GLY A 81 -8.87 -7.82 -8.65
CA GLY A 81 -10.27 -8.21 -8.41
C GLY A 81 -10.60 -9.66 -8.80
N SER A 82 -9.78 -10.30 -9.62
CA SER A 82 -9.92 -11.74 -9.96
C SER A 82 -9.38 -12.68 -8.88
N ALA A 83 -8.59 -12.16 -7.95
CA ALA A 83 -8.04 -12.93 -6.84
C ALA A 83 -9.08 -13.14 -5.73
N ASP A 84 -8.87 -14.15 -4.91
CA ASP A 84 -9.71 -14.48 -3.76
C ASP A 84 -9.15 -13.89 -2.47
N VAL A 85 -7.84 -13.67 -2.39
CA VAL A 85 -7.16 -13.05 -1.26
C VAL A 85 -5.91 -12.29 -1.71
N LEU A 86 -5.67 -11.10 -1.17
CA LEU A 86 -4.36 -10.45 -1.24
C LEU A 86 -3.51 -10.93 -0.07
N VAL A 87 -2.31 -11.43 -0.37
CA VAL A 87 -1.30 -11.73 0.65
C VAL A 87 -0.31 -10.57 0.71
N PHE A 88 -0.14 -9.98 1.89
CA PHE A 88 0.76 -8.86 2.14
C PHE A 88 1.84 -9.27 3.15
N PRO A 89 2.96 -9.85 2.67
CA PRO A 89 3.95 -10.48 3.53
C PRO A 89 5.00 -9.49 4.07
N SER A 90 4.91 -8.20 3.74
CA SER A 90 5.86 -7.17 4.19
C SER A 90 5.85 -7.03 5.72
N LEU A 91 7.04 -6.87 6.31
CA LEU A 91 7.23 -6.64 7.74
C LEU A 91 7.54 -5.17 8.08
N THR A 92 7.80 -4.33 7.09
CA THR A 92 8.35 -2.98 7.27
C THR A 92 7.64 -1.90 6.46
N ASP A 93 6.42 -2.17 6.00
CA ASP A 93 5.64 -1.17 5.26
C ASP A 93 5.02 -0.13 6.21
N THR A 94 4.96 1.12 5.76
CA THR A 94 4.39 2.20 6.57
C THR A 94 2.88 2.30 6.50
N PHE A 95 2.28 2.01 5.33
CA PHE A 95 0.84 2.10 5.13
C PHE A 95 0.27 0.99 4.24
N GLY A 96 0.95 0.66 3.11
CA GLY A 96 0.56 -0.44 2.25
C GLY A 96 -0.63 -0.15 1.33
N LEU A 97 -0.50 0.80 0.40
CA LEU A 97 -1.53 1.15 -0.58
C LEU A 97 -2.10 -0.07 -1.33
N ALA A 98 -1.29 -1.11 -1.56
CA ALA A 98 -1.76 -2.35 -2.20
C ALA A 98 -2.91 -3.04 -1.44
N MET A 99 -2.94 -2.89 -0.10
CA MET A 99 -4.04 -3.42 0.71
C MET A 99 -5.33 -2.66 0.42
N ILE A 100 -5.27 -1.32 0.39
CA ILE A 100 -6.44 -0.48 0.09
C ILE A 100 -6.95 -0.73 -1.33
N GLU A 101 -6.05 -0.86 -2.31
CA GLU A 101 -6.40 -1.22 -3.69
C GLU A 101 -7.10 -2.58 -3.77
N ALA A 102 -6.63 -3.57 -3.01
CA ALA A 102 -7.27 -4.87 -2.95
C ALA A 102 -8.66 -4.80 -2.30
N LEU A 103 -8.79 -4.11 -1.17
CA LEU A 103 -10.07 -3.89 -0.51
C LEU A 103 -11.06 -3.18 -1.44
N ALA A 104 -10.63 -2.16 -2.19
CA ALA A 104 -11.46 -1.46 -3.18
C ALA A 104 -11.94 -2.40 -4.31
N CYS A 105 -11.16 -3.43 -4.62
CA CYS A 105 -11.56 -4.50 -5.53
C CYS A 105 -12.40 -5.61 -4.86
N GLY A 106 -12.77 -5.44 -3.59
CA GLY A 106 -13.48 -6.44 -2.80
C GLY A 106 -12.63 -7.67 -2.48
N VAL A 107 -11.32 -7.53 -2.36
CA VAL A 107 -10.40 -8.64 -2.07
C VAL A 107 -9.92 -8.52 -0.64
N PRO A 108 -10.22 -9.51 0.23
CA PRO A 108 -9.76 -9.52 1.60
C PRO A 108 -8.23 -9.67 1.68
N VAL A 109 -7.66 -9.20 2.77
CA VAL A 109 -6.20 -9.17 2.96
C VAL A 109 -5.77 -10.18 4.02
N ALA A 110 -4.66 -10.88 3.75
CA ALA A 110 -3.93 -11.68 4.72
C ALA A 110 -2.53 -11.08 4.92
N ALA A 111 -2.18 -10.72 6.16
CA ALA A 111 -0.92 -10.05 6.47
C ALA A 111 -0.37 -10.43 7.85
N PHE A 112 0.87 -10.03 8.12
CA PHE A 112 1.43 -10.07 9.46
C PHE A 112 0.88 -8.92 10.33
N PRO A 113 0.78 -9.11 11.68
CA PRO A 113 0.30 -8.09 12.62
C PRO A 113 1.40 -7.06 12.92
N VAL A 114 1.78 -6.28 11.93
CA VAL A 114 2.84 -5.26 12.01
C VAL A 114 2.29 -3.88 11.65
N PRO A 115 3.00 -2.77 11.99
CA PRO A 115 2.61 -1.43 11.54
C PRO A 115 2.34 -1.37 10.04
N GLY A 116 1.34 -0.57 9.65
CA GLY A 116 0.79 -0.54 8.30
C GLY A 116 -0.42 -1.46 8.17
N PRO A 117 -0.29 -2.80 8.14
CA PRO A 117 -1.44 -3.70 8.17
C PRO A 117 -2.41 -3.49 9.34
N ILE A 118 -1.91 -3.26 10.57
CA ILE A 118 -2.79 -3.02 11.74
C ILE A 118 -3.58 -1.72 11.64
N ASP A 119 -3.13 -0.75 10.83
CA ASP A 119 -3.79 0.54 10.66
C ASP A 119 -4.85 0.52 9.54
N VAL A 120 -4.77 -0.46 8.63
CA VAL A 120 -5.63 -0.55 7.44
C VAL A 120 -6.66 -1.67 7.56
N ILE A 121 -6.29 -2.78 8.19
CA ILE A 121 -7.10 -4.00 8.22
C ILE A 121 -7.96 -4.08 9.47
N GLU A 122 -9.27 -4.17 9.28
CA GLU A 122 -10.21 -4.53 10.33
C GLU A 122 -10.22 -6.04 10.49
N GLN A 123 -9.64 -6.51 11.62
CA GLN A 123 -9.41 -7.92 11.91
C GLN A 123 -10.69 -8.76 11.83
N GLY A 124 -10.70 -9.77 10.98
CA GLY A 124 -11.83 -10.67 10.81
C GLY A 124 -12.99 -10.10 9.98
N VAL A 125 -12.87 -8.87 9.49
CA VAL A 125 -13.87 -8.17 8.66
C VAL A 125 -13.34 -7.92 7.25
N THR A 126 -12.24 -7.19 7.13
CA THR A 126 -11.64 -6.86 5.83
C THR A 126 -10.37 -7.65 5.53
N GLY A 127 -9.84 -8.32 6.54
CA GLY A 127 -8.67 -9.17 6.41
C GLY A 127 -8.36 -9.91 7.71
N VAL A 128 -7.29 -10.67 7.68
CA VAL A 128 -6.80 -11.41 8.84
C VAL A 128 -5.31 -11.14 9.03
N LEU A 129 -4.98 -10.65 10.21
CA LEU A 129 -3.62 -10.45 10.69
C LEU A 129 -3.22 -11.63 11.58
N HIS A 130 -2.14 -12.32 11.22
CA HIS A 130 -1.66 -13.47 11.99
C HIS A 130 -0.16 -13.68 11.77
N GLU A 131 0.56 -14.17 12.80
CA GLU A 131 1.99 -14.48 12.71
C GLU A 131 2.27 -15.66 11.76
N ASP A 132 1.34 -16.59 11.64
CA ASP A 132 1.34 -17.62 10.59
C ASP A 132 0.51 -17.11 9.40
N LEU A 133 1.19 -16.77 8.31
CA LEU A 133 0.58 -16.23 7.11
C LEU A 133 -0.35 -17.24 6.41
N ALA A 134 -0.10 -18.55 6.54
CA ALA A 134 -1.00 -19.56 6.01
C ALA A 134 -2.33 -19.63 6.76
N VAL A 135 -2.32 -19.40 8.08
CA VAL A 135 -3.53 -19.25 8.90
C VAL A 135 -4.29 -17.98 8.47
N ALA A 136 -3.58 -16.87 8.30
CA ALA A 136 -4.18 -15.62 7.82
C ALA A 136 -4.89 -15.82 6.48
N VAL A 137 -4.25 -16.45 5.50
CA VAL A 137 -4.83 -16.73 4.18
C VAL A 137 -6.08 -17.58 4.27
N ARG A 138 -6.00 -18.74 4.96
CA ARG A 138 -7.15 -19.65 5.10
C ARG A 138 -8.36 -18.98 5.77
N SER A 139 -8.11 -18.06 6.70
CA SER A 139 -9.16 -17.33 7.40
C SER A 139 -9.71 -16.18 6.55
N ALA A 140 -8.85 -15.43 5.85
CA ALA A 140 -9.26 -14.33 4.99
C ALA A 140 -10.12 -14.80 3.80
N LEU A 141 -9.89 -16.00 3.27
CA LEU A 141 -10.69 -16.59 2.21
C LEU A 141 -12.18 -16.79 2.55
N LYS A 142 -12.54 -16.73 3.84
CA LYS A 142 -13.93 -16.91 4.33
C LYS A 142 -14.67 -15.57 4.47
N LEU A 143 -13.99 -14.44 4.29
CA LEU A 143 -14.55 -13.11 4.53
C LEU A 143 -15.45 -12.65 3.37
N ASP A 144 -16.40 -11.78 3.70
CA ASP A 144 -17.32 -11.20 2.72
C ASP A 144 -16.63 -10.09 1.92
N ARG A 145 -16.52 -10.30 0.62
CA ARG A 145 -15.89 -9.38 -0.32
C ARG A 145 -16.63 -8.05 -0.46
N SER A 146 -17.95 -8.02 -0.25
CA SER A 146 -18.74 -6.80 -0.32
C SER A 146 -18.41 -5.84 0.82
N VAL A 147 -18.16 -6.39 2.02
CA VAL A 147 -17.73 -5.62 3.19
C VAL A 147 -16.33 -5.03 2.97
N CYS A 148 -15.41 -5.78 2.36
CA CYS A 148 -14.08 -5.27 2.01
C CYS A 148 -14.19 -4.03 1.10
N ALA A 149 -15.01 -4.12 0.03
CA ALA A 149 -15.18 -3.00 -0.90
C ALA A 149 -15.84 -1.78 -0.24
N GLN A 150 -16.79 -1.99 0.66
CA GLN A 150 -17.42 -0.92 1.42
C GLN A 150 -16.43 -0.23 2.36
N HIS A 151 -15.62 -0.99 3.09
CA HIS A 151 -14.61 -0.44 3.99
C HIS A 151 -13.60 0.46 3.25
N ALA A 152 -13.20 0.07 2.05
CA ALA A 152 -12.24 0.84 1.24
C ALA A 152 -12.74 2.26 0.90
N THR A 153 -14.05 2.51 0.94
CA THR A 153 -14.61 3.85 0.67
C THR A 153 -14.21 4.91 1.71
N ALA A 154 -13.74 4.48 2.88
CA ALA A 154 -13.21 5.39 3.91
C ALA A 154 -11.82 5.94 3.56
N PHE A 155 -11.08 5.27 2.67
CA PHE A 155 -9.72 5.67 2.28
C PHE A 155 -9.74 6.52 1.00
N THR A 156 -10.23 7.75 1.11
CA THR A 156 -10.25 8.72 0.00
C THR A 156 -9.28 9.86 0.25
N TRP A 157 -8.86 10.55 -0.80
CA TRP A 157 -8.05 11.76 -0.68
C TRP A 157 -8.76 12.86 0.10
N ASP A 158 -10.08 12.97 -0.04
CA ASP A 158 -10.89 13.95 0.69
C ASP A 158 -10.88 13.64 2.19
N ALA A 159 -11.12 12.38 2.58
CA ALA A 159 -11.07 11.95 3.98
C ALA A 159 -9.66 12.17 4.59
N ALA A 160 -8.61 11.82 3.85
CA ALA A 160 -7.23 12.03 4.30
C ALA A 160 -6.92 13.54 4.45
N THR A 161 -7.41 14.37 3.53
CA THR A 161 -7.23 15.82 3.58
C THR A 161 -7.98 16.42 4.78
N GLU A 162 -9.21 15.99 5.02
CA GLU A 162 -10.00 16.45 6.16
C GLU A 162 -9.35 16.07 7.49
N GLN A 163 -8.89 14.83 7.61
CA GLN A 163 -8.15 14.36 8.79
C GLN A 163 -6.86 15.16 9.00
N PHE A 164 -6.12 15.45 7.93
CA PHE A 164 -4.92 16.29 8.01
C PHE A 164 -5.26 17.72 8.51
N LEU A 165 -6.31 18.33 7.95
CA LEU A 165 -6.71 19.69 8.31
C LEU A 165 -7.20 19.79 9.75
N THR A 166 -7.92 18.78 10.26
CA THR A 166 -8.38 18.73 11.65
C THR A 166 -7.22 18.57 12.65
N GLY A 167 -6.11 17.96 12.22
CA GLY A 167 -4.88 17.83 13.02
C GLY A 167 -3.98 19.07 13.03
N LEU A 168 -4.29 20.10 12.22
CA LEU A 168 -3.49 21.32 12.17
C LEU A 168 -3.80 22.23 13.35
N GLU A 169 -2.80 22.51 14.16
CA GLU A 169 -2.89 23.54 15.20
C GLU A 169 -2.43 24.91 14.67
N PRO A 170 -3.16 26.00 14.97
CA PRO A 170 -2.73 27.35 14.61
C PRO A 170 -1.39 27.69 15.25
N ILE A 171 -0.44 28.18 14.47
CA ILE A 171 0.83 28.70 15.03
C ILE A 171 0.51 29.85 15.98
N PRO A 172 0.93 29.77 17.26
CA PRO A 172 0.73 30.84 18.24
C PRO A 172 1.20 32.21 17.72
N GLN A 173 0.44 33.26 18.03
CA GLN A 173 0.68 34.60 17.47
C GLN A 173 2.09 35.13 17.79
N ALA A 174 2.63 34.81 18.96
CA ALA A 174 4.01 35.11 19.34
C ALA A 174 5.06 34.50 18.42
N LEU A 175 4.83 33.23 17.97
CA LEU A 175 5.73 32.53 17.06
C LEU A 175 5.61 33.05 15.61
N ARG A 176 4.43 33.52 15.20
CA ARG A 176 4.22 34.17 13.90
C ARG A 176 5.03 35.46 13.78
N ALA A 177 5.06 36.28 14.83
CA ALA A 177 5.87 37.50 14.89
C ALA A 177 7.38 37.19 14.77
N THR A 178 7.87 36.18 15.47
CA THR A 178 9.28 35.76 15.43
C THR A 178 9.66 35.21 14.02
N LEU A 179 8.81 34.45 13.39
CA LEU A 179 9.04 33.92 12.03
C LEU A 179 9.00 35.03 10.98
N ALA A 180 8.13 36.04 11.14
CA ALA A 180 8.05 37.17 10.22
C ALA A 180 9.35 38.03 10.33
N VAL A 181 9.86 38.26 11.55
CA VAL A 181 11.12 38.97 11.75
C VAL A 181 12.31 38.23 11.13
N ARG A 182 12.40 36.92 11.31
CA ARG A 182 13.46 36.13 10.66
C ARG A 182 13.36 36.14 9.11
N ARG A 183 12.17 36.10 8.54
CA ARG A 183 12.01 36.25 7.08
C ARG A 183 12.45 37.62 6.57
N SER A 184 12.10 38.68 7.30
CA SER A 184 12.53 40.04 6.97
C SER A 184 14.04 40.19 7.06
N SER A 185 14.68 39.63 8.10
CA SER A 185 16.13 39.66 8.26
C SER A 185 16.90 38.96 7.18
N VAL A 186 16.38 37.79 6.67
CA VAL A 186 17.00 37.08 5.57
C VAL A 186 16.84 37.82 4.24
N ILE A 187 15.73 38.51 4.03
CA ILE A 187 15.50 39.33 2.81
C ILE A 187 16.43 40.53 2.84
N ILE A 188 16.57 41.21 3.97
CA ILE A 188 17.46 42.35 4.14
C ILE A 188 18.93 41.94 3.96
N ALA A 189 19.37 40.83 4.55
CA ALA A 189 20.73 40.30 4.35
C ALA A 189 21.02 39.96 2.86
N ARG A 190 20.05 39.41 2.13
CA ARG A 190 20.17 39.15 0.69
C ARG A 190 20.21 40.43 -0.16
N MET A 191 19.50 41.48 0.25
CA MET A 191 19.57 42.81 -0.42
C MET A 191 20.91 43.48 -0.22
N PHE A 192 21.48 43.40 0.99
CA PHE A 192 22.81 43.96 1.27
C PHE A 192 23.95 43.20 0.56
N ALA A 193 23.86 41.86 0.51
CA ALA A 193 24.84 41.05 -0.22
C ALA A 193 24.85 41.34 -1.72
N ARG A 194 23.71 41.62 -2.33
CA ARG A 194 23.63 42.00 -3.75
C ARG A 194 24.18 43.40 -4.05
N LYS A 195 24.16 44.32 -3.09
CA LYS A 195 24.70 45.67 -3.28
C LYS A 195 26.23 45.71 -3.22
N HIS A 196 26.87 44.86 -2.39
CA HIS A 196 28.33 44.79 -2.27
C HIS A 196 29.05 44.11 -3.46
N VAL A 197 28.36 43.18 -4.16
CA VAL A 197 28.94 42.51 -5.34
C VAL A 197 28.98 43.45 -6.57
N ARG A 198 28.16 44.51 -6.63
CA ARG A 198 28.17 45.47 -7.75
C ARG A 198 29.21 46.59 -7.61
N SER A 199 29.81 46.76 -6.42
CA SER A 199 30.79 47.82 -6.17
C SER A 199 32.26 47.36 -6.31
N LEU A 200 32.50 46.12 -6.73
CA LEU A 200 33.84 45.55 -6.93
C LEU A 200 34.13 45.24 -8.40
N SER A 201 33.29 45.72 -9.34
CA SER A 201 33.45 45.51 -10.80
C SER A 201 33.51 46.79 -11.62
N ASP A 202 33.91 47.94 -11.01
CA ASP A 202 34.30 49.19 -11.71
C ASP A 202 35.73 49.50 -11.41
#